data_dfe2a0322e2ad0e7752a4f68b4dc5cb5
#
_entry.id   dfe2a0322e2ad0e7752a4f68b4dc5cb5
#
_cell.length_a   1.000
_cell.length_b   1.000
_cell.length_c   1.000
_cell.angle_alpha   90.00
_cell.angle_beta   90.00
_cell.angle_gamma   90.00
#
_symmetry.space_group_name_H-M   'P 1'
#
loop_
_entity.id
_entity.type
_entity.pdbx_description
1 polymer ?
#
loop_
_entity_poly.entity_id
_entity_poly.type
_entity_poly.pdbx_seq_one_letter_code
_entity_poly.pdbx_strand_id
1 'polypeptide(L)'
;MVRSGILKNQNILQFKKKIMIKSLVTGGAGFIGSHVAKHCLEMGHEVIVLDDLSGGFVDHLPDGVTFIEGTINDENLVNQLFAEHKFDYVYHLAAYAAEGLSPFIRRFNYTNNLIGSINLINASVNHKVKCFVFTSSIAVYGKGQLPMTEDLVPMPEDPYGVSKYAVELDLKAAHEMFGLNYVIFRPHNVYGENQNIGDKYRNVIGIFMNQIMQGKKLTVFGDGTQTRAFSYIDDVAIPIAKCVDVPASYNEVFNIGADKPYTVNDLTGVVCADFGVTADINYLSARNEVMHAYSDHTKAHHIFGTGNSISLQEGIARMSAWARRVGARQSKIFDNIEIREKLPDGWNIEKKVTEKI
;
A
#
# COMPACT_ATOMS: atom_id res chain seq x y z
N MET A 1 29.57 -75.37 4.92
CA MET A 1 28.26 -74.74 5.10
C MET A 1 28.42 -73.26 5.31
N VAL A 2 28.15 -72.49 4.27
CA VAL A 2 28.30 -71.04 4.25
C VAL A 2 26.89 -70.46 4.45
N ARG A 3 26.66 -69.69 5.54
CA ARG A 3 25.45 -68.90 5.72
C ARG A 3 25.70 -67.47 5.29
N SER A 4 25.04 -67.08 4.19
CA SER A 4 24.99 -65.75 3.67
C SER A 4 24.10 -64.88 4.58
N GLY A 5 24.65 -63.83 5.18
CA GLY A 5 23.94 -62.80 5.86
C GLY A 5 23.45 -61.71 4.85
N ILE A 6 22.14 -61.59 4.68
CA ILE A 6 21.52 -60.54 3.90
C ILE A 6 21.45 -59.29 4.76
N LEU A 7 22.27 -58.28 4.47
CA LEU A 7 22.13 -56.94 5.01
C LEU A 7 20.98 -56.23 4.32
N LYS A 8 19.89 -56.05 5.01
CA LYS A 8 18.78 -55.16 4.58
C LYS A 8 19.21 -53.71 4.74
N ASN A 9 19.56 -53.06 3.62
CA ASN A 9 19.64 -51.62 3.54
C ASN A 9 18.25 -51.02 3.74
N GLN A 10 17.97 -50.53 4.93
CA GLN A 10 16.82 -49.66 5.16
C GLN A 10 17.21 -48.24 4.74
N ASN A 11 16.84 -47.84 3.54
CA ASN A 11 16.81 -46.43 3.13
C ASN A 11 15.81 -45.69 3.97
N ILE A 12 16.26 -45.04 5.05
CA ILE A 12 15.45 -44.08 5.82
C ILE A 12 15.48 -42.80 4.98
N LEU A 13 14.45 -42.64 4.16
CA LEU A 13 14.09 -41.35 3.56
C LEU A 13 13.67 -40.44 4.74
N GLN A 14 14.64 -39.69 5.30
CA GLN A 14 14.34 -38.56 6.15
C GLN A 14 13.68 -37.48 5.28
N PHE A 15 12.36 -37.44 5.31
CA PHE A 15 11.63 -36.23 4.88
C PHE A 15 12.09 -35.08 5.76
N LYS A 16 13.03 -34.28 5.30
CA LYS A 16 13.29 -32.96 5.90
C LYS A 16 11.97 -32.22 5.85
N LYS A 17 11.33 -32.05 7.01
CA LYS A 17 10.15 -31.22 7.16
C LYS A 17 10.52 -29.85 6.58
N LYS A 18 9.97 -29.47 5.41
CA LYS A 18 10.22 -28.17 4.79
C LYS A 18 9.72 -27.15 5.82
N ILE A 19 10.65 -26.38 6.41
CA ILE A 19 10.28 -25.31 7.34
C ILE A 19 9.49 -24.30 6.48
N MET A 20 8.20 -24.17 6.78
CA MET A 20 7.33 -23.24 6.05
C MET A 20 7.58 -21.84 6.60
N ILE A 21 7.91 -20.91 5.74
CA ILE A 21 8.09 -19.50 6.07
C ILE A 21 6.72 -18.92 6.41
N LYS A 22 6.61 -18.23 7.55
CA LYS A 22 5.38 -17.58 8.00
C LYS A 22 5.48 -16.07 7.88
N SER A 23 4.51 -15.49 7.19
CA SER A 23 4.46 -14.04 6.95
C SER A 23 3.16 -13.43 7.49
N LEU A 24 3.30 -12.33 8.22
CA LEU A 24 2.18 -11.46 8.57
C LEU A 24 2.06 -10.37 7.50
N VAL A 25 0.88 -10.21 6.92
CA VAL A 25 0.54 -9.09 6.04
C VAL A 25 -0.53 -8.26 6.70
N THR A 26 -0.17 -7.09 7.22
CA THR A 26 -1.16 -6.16 7.78
C THR A 26 -1.75 -5.28 6.69
N GLY A 27 -3.04 -4.99 6.75
CA GLY A 27 -3.73 -4.31 5.64
C GLY A 27 -3.93 -5.20 4.41
N GLY A 28 -3.94 -6.54 4.60
CA GLY A 28 -3.98 -7.50 3.51
C GLY A 28 -5.34 -7.67 2.84
N ALA A 29 -6.42 -7.14 3.41
CA ALA A 29 -7.71 -6.99 2.73
C ALA A 29 -7.81 -5.67 1.97
N GLY A 30 -6.82 -4.79 2.12
CA GLY A 30 -6.69 -3.54 1.38
C GLY A 30 -6.10 -3.74 -0.02
N PHE A 31 -5.92 -2.63 -0.75
CA PHE A 31 -5.48 -2.62 -2.13
C PHE A 31 -4.08 -3.27 -2.32
N ILE A 32 -3.02 -2.60 -1.85
CA ILE A 32 -1.64 -3.10 -2.06
C ILE A 32 -1.42 -4.39 -1.27
N GLY A 33 -1.97 -4.48 -0.05
CA GLY A 33 -1.79 -5.62 0.84
C GLY A 33 -2.32 -6.93 0.28
N SER A 34 -3.45 -6.93 -0.44
CA SER A 34 -4.01 -8.15 -1.05
C SER A 34 -3.09 -8.71 -2.15
N HIS A 35 -2.46 -7.84 -2.94
CA HIS A 35 -1.48 -8.26 -3.95
C HIS A 35 -0.19 -8.77 -3.31
N VAL A 36 0.32 -8.12 -2.27
CA VAL A 36 1.50 -8.61 -1.53
C VAL A 36 1.21 -9.96 -0.89
N ALA A 37 0.04 -10.14 -0.26
CA ALA A 37 -0.38 -11.42 0.33
C ALA A 37 -0.43 -12.53 -0.74
N LYS A 38 -0.99 -12.24 -1.93
CA LYS A 38 -1.00 -13.16 -3.08
C LYS A 38 0.42 -13.57 -3.48
N HIS A 39 1.33 -12.61 -3.67
CA HIS A 39 2.70 -12.92 -4.07
C HIS A 39 3.47 -13.68 -2.98
N CYS A 40 3.23 -13.42 -1.70
CA CYS A 40 3.79 -14.22 -0.60
C CYS A 40 3.31 -15.69 -0.66
N LEU A 41 2.03 -15.94 -0.96
CA LEU A 41 1.52 -17.29 -1.19
C LEU A 41 2.20 -17.97 -2.39
N GLU A 42 2.37 -17.24 -3.51
CA GLU A 42 3.07 -17.74 -4.71
C GLU A 42 4.54 -18.09 -4.42
N MET A 43 5.18 -17.40 -3.47
CA MET A 43 6.52 -17.74 -2.95
C MET A 43 6.51 -18.96 -2.00
N GLY A 44 5.35 -19.48 -1.65
CA GLY A 44 5.18 -20.65 -0.78
C GLY A 44 5.21 -20.32 0.71
N HIS A 45 4.93 -19.08 1.10
CA HIS A 45 4.75 -18.70 2.50
C HIS A 45 3.39 -19.14 3.04
N GLU A 46 3.31 -19.46 4.32
CA GLU A 46 2.08 -19.46 5.10
C GLU A 46 1.77 -17.99 5.43
N VAL A 47 0.66 -17.47 4.89
CA VAL A 47 0.32 -16.06 4.99
C VAL A 47 -0.83 -15.85 5.95
N ILE A 48 -0.59 -15.05 6.99
CA ILE A 48 -1.59 -14.56 7.92
C ILE A 48 -1.86 -13.09 7.59
N VAL A 49 -3.13 -12.74 7.38
CA VAL A 49 -3.57 -11.37 7.12
C VAL A 49 -4.25 -10.81 8.34
N LEU A 50 -3.82 -9.63 8.79
CA LEU A 50 -4.50 -8.82 9.81
C LEU A 50 -5.05 -7.56 9.17
N ASP A 51 -6.37 -7.34 9.23
CA ASP A 51 -7.04 -6.17 8.66
C ASP A 51 -8.34 -5.86 9.44
N ASP A 52 -8.64 -4.60 9.68
CA ASP A 52 -9.86 -4.14 10.37
C ASP A 52 -11.03 -3.82 9.44
N LEU A 53 -10.85 -4.05 8.13
CA LEU A 53 -11.81 -3.79 7.07
C LEU A 53 -12.27 -2.31 6.99
N SER A 54 -11.51 -1.38 7.60
CA SER A 54 -11.82 0.05 7.54
C SER A 54 -11.70 0.64 6.14
N GLY A 55 -10.84 0.07 5.30
CA GLY A 55 -10.60 0.48 3.92
C GLY A 55 -10.50 -0.67 2.92
N GLY A 56 -10.44 -1.90 3.41
CA GLY A 56 -10.35 -3.14 2.66
C GLY A 56 -11.69 -3.86 2.53
N PHE A 57 -11.67 -4.98 1.80
CA PHE A 57 -12.83 -5.83 1.56
C PHE A 57 -12.41 -7.30 1.63
N VAL A 58 -13.26 -8.14 2.22
CA VAL A 58 -13.00 -9.59 2.33
C VAL A 58 -12.83 -10.26 0.96
N ASP A 59 -13.53 -9.74 -0.06
CA ASP A 59 -13.44 -10.24 -1.45
C ASP A 59 -12.11 -9.90 -2.16
N HIS A 60 -11.22 -9.11 -1.51
CA HIS A 60 -9.85 -8.89 -1.98
C HIS A 60 -8.85 -9.93 -1.48
N LEU A 61 -9.22 -10.70 -0.45
CA LEU A 61 -8.32 -11.69 0.13
C LEU A 61 -8.04 -12.81 -0.87
N PRO A 62 -6.77 -13.14 -1.14
CA PRO A 62 -6.45 -14.29 -1.99
C PRO A 62 -6.79 -15.60 -1.28
N ASP A 63 -7.20 -16.62 -2.06
CA ASP A 63 -7.43 -17.95 -1.53
C ASP A 63 -6.15 -18.50 -0.89
N GLY A 64 -6.29 -19.10 0.30
CA GLY A 64 -5.18 -19.74 1.01
C GLY A 64 -4.54 -18.90 2.11
N VAL A 65 -4.96 -17.65 2.34
CA VAL A 65 -4.53 -16.89 3.52
C VAL A 65 -5.35 -17.28 4.77
N THR A 66 -4.74 -17.15 5.94
CA THR A 66 -5.47 -17.12 7.20
C THR A 66 -5.84 -15.67 7.51
N PHE A 67 -7.13 -15.35 7.47
CA PHE A 67 -7.62 -14.01 7.75
C PHE A 67 -8.00 -13.84 9.21
N ILE A 68 -7.53 -12.74 9.80
CA ILE A 68 -7.86 -12.30 11.16
C ILE A 68 -8.39 -10.88 11.08
N GLU A 69 -9.66 -10.70 11.42
CA GLU A 69 -10.26 -9.38 11.52
C GLU A 69 -9.83 -8.71 12.83
N GLY A 70 -9.14 -7.58 12.72
CA GLY A 70 -8.64 -6.85 13.87
C GLY A 70 -7.75 -5.68 13.48
N THR A 71 -7.46 -4.83 14.45
CA THR A 71 -6.68 -3.62 14.25
C THR A 71 -5.27 -3.75 14.83
N ILE A 72 -4.29 -3.16 14.13
CA ILE A 72 -2.90 -3.03 14.62
C ILE A 72 -2.79 -2.15 15.88
N ASN A 73 -3.84 -1.40 16.22
CA ASN A 73 -3.92 -0.59 17.45
C ASN A 73 -4.24 -1.44 18.70
N ASP A 74 -4.70 -2.67 18.52
CA ASP A 74 -4.89 -3.62 19.63
C ASP A 74 -3.56 -4.33 19.94
N GLU A 75 -2.81 -3.77 20.88
CA GLU A 75 -1.53 -4.30 21.31
C GLU A 75 -1.61 -5.75 21.81
N ASN A 76 -2.72 -6.11 22.50
CA ASN A 76 -2.90 -7.47 23.02
C ASN A 76 -3.08 -8.46 21.88
N LEU A 77 -3.92 -8.15 20.90
CA LEU A 77 -4.10 -8.96 19.69
C LEU A 77 -2.78 -9.12 18.93
N VAL A 78 -2.04 -8.03 18.69
CA VAL A 78 -0.74 -8.08 18.03
C VAL A 78 0.21 -9.02 18.76
N ASN A 79 0.40 -8.85 20.07
CA ASN A 79 1.29 -9.70 20.85
C ASN A 79 0.85 -11.18 20.85
N GLN A 80 -0.45 -11.45 20.93
CA GLN A 80 -0.99 -12.82 20.82
C GLN A 80 -0.64 -13.47 19.49
N LEU A 81 -0.86 -12.75 18.36
CA LEU A 81 -0.56 -13.26 17.03
C LEU A 81 0.93 -13.59 16.84
N PHE A 82 1.82 -12.75 17.31
CA PHE A 82 3.26 -13.02 17.25
C PHE A 82 3.68 -14.20 18.10
N ALA A 83 3.11 -14.34 19.28
CA ALA A 83 3.38 -15.50 20.17
C ALA A 83 2.90 -16.82 19.55
N GLU A 84 1.73 -16.82 18.92
CA GLU A 84 1.10 -18.00 18.34
C GLU A 84 1.76 -18.42 17.01
N HIS A 85 1.92 -17.48 16.07
CA HIS A 85 2.36 -17.81 14.71
C HIS A 85 3.87 -17.82 14.54
N LYS A 86 4.63 -17.03 15.31
CA LYS A 86 6.10 -16.92 15.21
C LYS A 86 6.54 -16.53 13.81
N PHE A 87 6.15 -15.35 13.36
CA PHE A 87 6.41 -14.87 12.01
C PHE A 87 7.90 -14.78 11.70
N ASP A 88 8.27 -15.21 10.48
CA ASP A 88 9.58 -14.96 9.91
C ASP A 88 9.69 -13.55 9.34
N TYR A 89 8.63 -13.09 8.67
CA TYR A 89 8.54 -11.78 8.02
C TYR A 89 7.24 -11.06 8.35
N VAL A 90 7.34 -9.74 8.43
CA VAL A 90 6.18 -8.84 8.59
C VAL A 90 6.15 -7.90 7.41
N TYR A 91 5.05 -7.90 6.65
CA TYR A 91 4.74 -6.94 5.60
C TYR A 91 3.69 -5.96 6.14
N HIS A 92 4.14 -4.75 6.46
CA HIS A 92 3.28 -3.75 7.08
C HIS A 92 2.75 -2.77 6.05
N LEU A 93 1.49 -3.00 5.62
CA LEU A 93 0.77 -2.18 4.65
C LEU A 93 -0.47 -1.50 5.24
N ALA A 94 -0.90 -1.92 6.45
CA ALA A 94 -2.01 -1.27 7.15
C ALA A 94 -1.70 0.22 7.37
N ALA A 95 -2.51 1.07 6.79
CA ALA A 95 -2.43 2.52 6.97
C ALA A 95 -3.71 3.20 6.46
N TYR A 96 -4.07 4.31 7.05
CA TYR A 96 -5.03 5.21 6.44
C TYR A 96 -4.30 6.22 5.55
N ALA A 97 -4.18 5.88 4.26
CA ALA A 97 -3.36 6.60 3.29
C ALA A 97 -4.13 7.73 2.60
N ALA A 98 -4.64 8.69 3.37
CA ALA A 98 -5.39 9.84 2.87
C ALA A 98 -4.62 11.14 3.18
N GLU A 99 -3.55 11.41 2.40
CA GLU A 99 -2.67 12.57 2.55
C GLU A 99 -3.47 13.87 2.69
N GLY A 100 -4.32 14.20 1.72
CA GLY A 100 -5.12 15.43 1.73
C GLY A 100 -6.13 15.53 2.88
N LEU A 101 -6.58 14.42 3.47
CA LEU A 101 -7.49 14.40 4.61
C LEU A 101 -6.74 14.44 5.95
N SER A 102 -5.49 14.03 5.98
CA SER A 102 -4.70 13.86 7.20
C SER A 102 -4.63 15.12 8.11
N PRO A 103 -4.62 16.37 7.59
CA PRO A 103 -4.67 17.57 8.42
C PRO A 103 -5.95 17.71 9.25
N PHE A 104 -7.04 17.09 8.79
CA PHE A 104 -8.37 17.20 9.41
C PHE A 104 -8.70 16.04 10.35
N ILE A 105 -7.82 15.01 10.41
CA ILE A 105 -7.99 13.77 11.19
C ILE A 105 -6.68 13.39 11.90
N ARG A 106 -5.99 14.36 12.46
CA ARG A 106 -4.61 14.26 12.95
C ARG A 106 -4.41 13.15 13.98
N ARG A 107 -5.26 13.12 15.03
CA ARG A 107 -5.18 12.12 16.09
C ARG A 107 -5.40 10.71 15.53
N PHE A 108 -6.47 10.54 14.73
CA PHE A 108 -6.75 9.27 14.06
C PHE A 108 -5.56 8.83 13.20
N ASN A 109 -5.02 9.77 12.38
CA ASN A 109 -3.88 9.50 11.51
C ASN A 109 -2.66 9.00 12.30
N TYR A 110 -2.26 9.70 13.38
CA TYR A 110 -1.11 9.28 14.17
C TYR A 110 -1.36 8.00 14.95
N THR A 111 -2.55 7.80 15.51
CA THR A 111 -2.90 6.56 16.22
C THR A 111 -2.80 5.38 15.25
N ASN A 112 -3.41 5.48 14.08
CA ASN A 112 -3.45 4.38 13.13
C ASN A 112 -2.11 4.14 12.42
N ASN A 113 -1.48 5.21 11.91
CA ASN A 113 -0.31 5.08 11.04
C ASN A 113 1.03 5.07 11.80
N LEU A 114 1.09 5.59 13.03
CA LEU A 114 2.31 5.61 13.83
C LEU A 114 2.22 4.66 15.03
N ILE A 115 1.25 4.84 15.91
CA ILE A 115 1.17 4.02 17.13
C ILE A 115 0.93 2.54 16.78
N GLY A 116 0.02 2.26 15.85
CA GLY A 116 -0.20 0.89 15.36
C GLY A 116 1.07 0.28 14.75
N SER A 117 1.89 1.08 14.05
CA SER A 117 3.19 0.61 13.52
C SER A 117 4.17 0.27 14.64
N ILE A 118 4.23 1.08 15.71
CA ILE A 118 5.10 0.82 16.87
C ILE A 118 4.72 -0.49 17.55
N ASN A 119 3.44 -0.82 17.70
CA ASN A 119 3.00 -2.10 18.25
C ASN A 119 3.60 -3.28 17.46
N LEU A 120 3.58 -3.20 16.12
CA LEU A 120 4.14 -4.23 15.25
C LEU A 120 5.67 -4.31 15.34
N ILE A 121 6.36 -3.17 15.40
CA ILE A 121 7.83 -3.10 15.53
C ILE A 121 8.26 -3.71 16.86
N ASN A 122 7.62 -3.34 17.97
CA ASN A 122 7.89 -3.91 19.29
C ASN A 122 7.71 -5.44 19.30
N ALA A 123 6.59 -5.93 18.78
CA ALA A 123 6.34 -7.35 18.66
C ALA A 123 7.38 -8.05 17.78
N SER A 124 7.80 -7.41 16.66
CA SER A 124 8.82 -7.95 15.75
C SER A 124 10.18 -8.09 16.42
N VAL A 125 10.59 -7.09 17.20
CA VAL A 125 11.83 -7.16 18.01
C VAL A 125 11.75 -8.27 19.04
N ASN A 126 10.67 -8.34 19.83
CA ASN A 126 10.48 -9.31 20.89
C ASN A 126 10.44 -10.75 20.38
N HIS A 127 9.86 -10.98 19.20
CA HIS A 127 9.70 -12.31 18.61
C HIS A 127 10.75 -12.65 17.53
N LYS A 128 11.79 -11.81 17.36
CA LYS A 128 12.95 -12.06 16.49
C LYS A 128 12.56 -12.25 15.00
N VAL A 129 11.66 -11.40 14.50
CA VAL A 129 11.31 -11.34 13.09
C VAL A 129 12.59 -11.10 12.27
N LYS A 130 12.74 -11.82 11.16
CA LYS A 130 13.95 -11.76 10.31
C LYS A 130 14.05 -10.46 9.53
N CYS A 131 12.90 -9.95 9.04
CA CYS A 131 12.82 -8.68 8.33
C CYS A 131 11.41 -8.08 8.45
N PHE A 132 11.36 -6.76 8.66
CA PHE A 132 10.16 -5.95 8.69
C PHE A 132 10.08 -5.12 7.40
N VAL A 133 9.14 -5.43 6.52
CA VAL A 133 8.92 -4.73 5.26
C VAL A 133 7.86 -3.66 5.46
N PHE A 134 8.23 -2.40 5.27
CA PHE A 134 7.36 -1.25 5.51
C PHE A 134 7.01 -0.50 4.24
N THR A 135 5.73 -0.28 4.01
CA THR A 135 5.25 0.58 2.93
C THR A 135 5.05 2.00 3.46
N SER A 136 6.05 2.83 3.20
CA SER A 136 6.06 4.27 3.43
C SER A 136 5.34 5.02 2.30
N SER A 137 5.82 6.20 1.89
CA SER A 137 5.25 7.01 0.80
C SER A 137 6.24 8.07 0.34
N ILE A 138 6.14 8.53 -0.91
CA ILE A 138 6.86 9.75 -1.34
C ILE A 138 6.38 11.02 -0.61
N ALA A 139 5.24 10.99 0.09
CA ALA A 139 4.77 12.10 0.92
C ALA A 139 5.78 12.51 2.02
N VAL A 140 6.74 11.63 2.34
CA VAL A 140 7.83 11.95 3.28
C VAL A 140 8.76 13.04 2.76
N TYR A 141 8.88 13.21 1.45
CA TYR A 141 9.78 14.21 0.86
C TYR A 141 9.27 15.65 0.97
N GLY A 142 7.94 15.85 1.00
CA GLY A 142 7.34 17.18 0.94
C GLY A 142 7.58 17.89 -0.39
N LYS A 143 7.61 19.23 -0.38
CA LYS A 143 7.97 20.06 -1.53
C LYS A 143 9.48 20.13 -1.67
N GLY A 144 10.00 19.81 -2.83
CA GLY A 144 11.44 19.84 -2.99
C GLY A 144 11.91 19.53 -4.41
N GLN A 145 13.08 18.93 -4.47
CA GLN A 145 13.76 18.56 -5.71
C GLN A 145 12.97 17.47 -6.46
N LEU A 146 12.99 17.56 -7.79
CA LEU A 146 12.44 16.55 -8.70
C LEU A 146 13.52 16.11 -9.71
N PRO A 147 13.56 14.81 -10.04
CA PRO A 147 12.84 13.72 -9.37
C PRO A 147 13.26 13.58 -7.90
N MET A 148 12.38 13.03 -7.05
CA MET A 148 12.70 12.70 -5.66
C MET A 148 13.59 11.46 -5.64
N THR A 149 14.74 11.53 -4.94
CA THR A 149 15.72 10.44 -4.77
C THR A 149 15.83 10.03 -3.31
N GLU A 150 16.30 8.81 -3.02
CA GLU A 150 16.33 8.26 -1.66
C GLU A 150 17.35 8.94 -0.74
N ASP A 151 18.33 9.65 -1.30
CA ASP A 151 19.35 10.43 -0.57
C ASP A 151 18.88 11.82 -0.15
N LEU A 152 17.72 12.28 -0.63
CA LEU A 152 17.11 13.51 -0.15
C LEU A 152 16.69 13.38 1.32
N VAL A 153 16.91 14.43 2.08
CA VAL A 153 16.42 14.54 3.46
C VAL A 153 14.90 14.72 3.44
N PRO A 154 14.12 13.80 4.01
CA PRO A 154 12.67 13.93 4.06
C PRO A 154 12.22 15.16 4.87
N MET A 155 11.27 15.91 4.30
CA MET A 155 10.67 17.11 4.92
C MET A 155 9.15 17.09 4.73
N PRO A 156 8.42 16.15 5.35
CA PRO A 156 6.99 15.99 5.15
C PRO A 156 6.18 17.21 5.59
N GLU A 157 5.18 17.62 4.79
CA GLU A 157 4.38 18.82 5.03
C GLU A 157 3.00 18.54 5.67
N ASP A 158 2.59 17.29 5.74
CA ASP A 158 1.29 16.88 6.25
C ASP A 158 1.40 15.75 7.29
N PRO A 159 0.38 15.54 8.13
CA PRO A 159 0.41 14.52 9.18
C PRO A 159 0.59 13.09 8.68
N TYR A 160 0.15 12.77 7.45
CA TYR A 160 0.36 11.45 6.86
C TYR A 160 1.84 11.24 6.56
N GLY A 161 2.48 12.16 5.82
CA GLY A 161 3.92 12.09 5.52
C GLY A 161 4.77 12.10 6.80
N VAL A 162 4.41 12.93 7.80
CA VAL A 162 5.07 12.93 9.11
C VAL A 162 4.98 11.58 9.79
N SER A 163 3.79 10.94 9.82
CA SER A 163 3.63 9.62 10.45
C SER A 163 4.44 8.54 9.75
N LYS A 164 4.48 8.55 8.41
CA LYS A 164 5.27 7.60 7.62
C LYS A 164 6.76 7.75 7.87
N TYR A 165 7.26 8.99 7.86
CA TYR A 165 8.68 9.26 8.13
C TYR A 165 9.08 8.92 9.57
N ALA A 166 8.21 9.17 10.55
CA ALA A 166 8.46 8.77 11.93
C ALA A 166 8.67 7.25 12.08
N VAL A 167 7.87 6.43 11.37
CA VAL A 167 8.06 4.96 11.35
C VAL A 167 9.39 4.57 10.69
N GLU A 168 9.80 5.25 9.60
CA GLU A 168 11.11 5.00 8.97
C GLU A 168 12.26 5.24 9.95
N LEU A 169 12.20 6.33 10.73
CA LEU A 169 13.21 6.65 11.75
C LEU A 169 13.21 5.62 12.89
N ASP A 170 12.03 5.18 13.34
CA ASP A 170 11.91 4.19 14.40
C ASP A 170 12.43 2.81 13.95
N LEU A 171 12.19 2.40 12.72
CA LEU A 171 12.77 1.16 12.17
C LEU A 171 14.31 1.21 12.13
N LYS A 172 14.90 2.34 11.76
CA LYS A 172 16.36 2.54 11.81
C LYS A 172 16.88 2.41 13.24
N ALA A 173 16.22 3.06 14.20
CA ALA A 173 16.59 2.95 15.61
C ALA A 173 16.42 1.53 16.15
N ALA A 174 15.35 0.82 15.77
CA ALA A 174 15.12 -0.57 16.15
C ALA A 174 16.18 -1.51 15.55
N HIS A 175 16.65 -1.24 14.34
CA HIS A 175 17.77 -1.97 13.73
C HIS A 175 19.06 -1.75 14.52
N GLU A 176 19.43 -0.50 14.78
CA GLU A 176 20.66 -0.14 15.51
C GLU A 176 20.70 -0.72 16.93
N MET A 177 19.57 -0.67 17.64
CA MET A 177 19.50 -1.11 19.04
C MET A 177 19.29 -2.60 19.22
N PHE A 178 18.48 -3.23 18.35
CA PHE A 178 17.97 -4.59 18.55
C PHE A 178 18.26 -5.54 17.38
N GLY A 179 18.81 -5.03 16.27
CA GLY A 179 19.15 -5.83 15.09
C GLY A 179 17.95 -6.25 14.25
N LEU A 180 16.79 -5.58 14.38
CA LEU A 180 15.64 -5.84 13.51
C LEU A 180 15.97 -5.36 12.09
N ASN A 181 16.11 -6.27 11.13
CA ASN A 181 16.27 -5.86 9.74
C ASN A 181 14.96 -5.32 9.18
N TYR A 182 15.07 -4.36 8.27
CA TYR A 182 13.93 -3.74 7.60
C TYR A 182 14.17 -3.58 6.09
N VAL A 183 13.09 -3.40 5.34
CA VAL A 183 13.09 -2.83 3.98
C VAL A 183 11.98 -1.81 3.91
N ILE A 184 12.30 -0.60 3.46
CA ILE A 184 11.33 0.50 3.36
C ILE A 184 11.06 0.81 1.88
N PHE A 185 9.79 0.82 1.50
CA PHE A 185 9.36 1.24 0.17
C PHE A 185 8.58 2.55 0.24
N ARG A 186 8.88 3.48 -0.68
CA ARG A 186 8.17 4.76 -0.87
C ARG A 186 7.45 4.75 -2.22
N PRO A 187 6.27 4.10 -2.31
CA PRO A 187 5.47 4.11 -3.53
C PRO A 187 4.79 5.46 -3.74
N HIS A 188 4.35 5.69 -5.00
CA HIS A 188 3.53 6.85 -5.35
C HIS A 188 2.41 6.48 -6.32
N ASN A 189 1.24 7.10 -6.15
CA ASN A 189 0.08 7.03 -7.03
C ASN A 189 -0.19 5.62 -7.60
N VAL A 190 -0.14 4.60 -6.73
CA VAL A 190 -0.38 3.21 -7.12
C VAL A 190 -1.83 3.03 -7.53
N TYR A 191 -2.07 2.32 -8.62
CA TYR A 191 -3.41 1.98 -9.12
C TYR A 191 -3.45 0.55 -9.64
N GLY A 192 -4.62 -0.03 -9.71
CA GLY A 192 -4.84 -1.41 -10.18
C GLY A 192 -6.06 -2.05 -9.57
N GLU A 193 -6.20 -3.34 -9.79
CA GLU A 193 -7.29 -4.17 -9.25
C GLU A 193 -7.29 -4.14 -7.72
N ASN A 194 -8.42 -4.43 -7.11
CA ASN A 194 -8.64 -4.37 -5.65
C ASN A 194 -8.52 -2.96 -5.04
N GLN A 195 -8.39 -1.90 -5.86
CA GLN A 195 -8.46 -0.55 -5.34
C GLN A 195 -9.89 -0.22 -4.89
N ASN A 196 -10.04 0.47 -3.76
CA ASN A 196 -11.35 0.99 -3.34
C ASN A 196 -11.76 2.16 -4.24
N ILE A 197 -12.38 1.85 -5.40
CA ILE A 197 -12.79 2.84 -6.41
C ILE A 197 -13.90 3.79 -5.94
N GLY A 198 -14.62 3.43 -4.88
CA GLY A 198 -15.62 4.31 -4.28
C GLY A 198 -15.04 5.37 -3.34
N ASP A 199 -13.78 5.26 -2.92
CA ASP A 199 -13.15 6.21 -1.99
C ASP A 199 -12.97 7.58 -2.65
N LYS A 200 -13.57 8.61 -2.08
CA LYS A 200 -13.52 9.98 -2.61
C LYS A 200 -12.30 10.80 -2.15
N TYR A 201 -11.49 10.26 -1.27
CA TYR A 201 -10.34 10.95 -0.69
C TYR A 201 -9.01 10.57 -1.33
N ARG A 202 -8.95 9.42 -2.02
CA ARG A 202 -7.74 8.80 -2.52
C ARG A 202 -7.90 8.34 -3.97
N ASN A 203 -6.78 8.31 -4.70
CA ASN A 203 -6.65 7.58 -5.97
C ASN A 203 -7.57 8.06 -7.10
N VAL A 204 -7.15 9.10 -7.76
CA VAL A 204 -7.89 9.78 -8.85
C VAL A 204 -8.38 8.81 -9.94
N ILE A 205 -7.61 7.77 -10.30
CA ILE A 205 -7.98 6.77 -11.32
C ILE A 205 -9.24 6.01 -10.90
N GLY A 206 -9.27 5.50 -9.68
CA GLY A 206 -10.45 4.81 -9.15
C GLY A 206 -11.67 5.72 -9.06
N ILE A 207 -11.47 6.99 -8.67
CA ILE A 207 -12.53 8.00 -8.64
C ILE A 207 -13.12 8.22 -10.04
N PHE A 208 -12.27 8.39 -11.06
CA PHE A 208 -12.72 8.60 -12.45
C PHE A 208 -13.50 7.40 -12.98
N MET A 209 -12.97 6.19 -12.81
CA MET A 209 -13.67 4.96 -13.23
C MET A 209 -15.04 4.84 -12.55
N ASN A 210 -15.10 5.08 -11.24
CA ASN A 210 -16.36 5.01 -10.49
C ASN A 210 -17.36 6.09 -10.92
N GLN A 211 -16.90 7.30 -11.24
CA GLN A 211 -17.75 8.38 -11.75
C GLN A 211 -18.31 8.04 -13.13
N ILE A 212 -17.48 7.52 -14.05
CA ILE A 212 -17.95 7.08 -15.38
C ILE A 212 -19.00 6.00 -15.26
N MET A 213 -18.77 4.95 -14.45
CA MET A 213 -19.73 3.86 -14.24
C MET A 213 -21.06 4.33 -13.62
N GLN A 214 -21.06 5.47 -12.93
CA GLN A 214 -22.26 6.11 -12.37
C GLN A 214 -22.89 7.15 -13.30
N GLY A 215 -22.37 7.36 -14.52
CA GLY A 215 -22.85 8.38 -15.44
C GLY A 215 -22.63 9.82 -14.93
N LYS A 216 -21.63 10.03 -14.08
CA LYS A 216 -21.30 11.33 -13.49
C LYS A 216 -20.15 12.00 -14.23
N LYS A 217 -20.08 13.34 -14.15
CA LYS A 217 -18.94 14.11 -14.62
C LYS A 217 -17.67 13.77 -13.84
N LEU A 218 -16.53 13.79 -14.50
CA LEU A 218 -15.24 13.64 -13.86
C LEU A 218 -14.89 14.89 -13.06
N THR A 219 -14.39 14.72 -11.84
CA THR A 219 -14.01 15.84 -10.98
C THR A 219 -12.51 16.07 -11.03
N VAL A 220 -12.09 17.22 -11.57
CA VAL A 220 -10.69 17.66 -11.61
C VAL A 220 -10.53 18.90 -10.75
N PHE A 221 -9.54 18.88 -9.83
CA PHE A 221 -9.19 20.04 -9.01
C PHE A 221 -8.11 20.86 -9.70
N GLY A 222 -8.30 22.19 -9.79
CA GLY A 222 -7.46 23.06 -10.61
C GLY A 222 -7.80 22.93 -12.10
N ASP A 223 -6.82 23.18 -12.96
CA ASP A 223 -6.93 23.10 -14.41
C ASP A 223 -6.50 21.75 -15.03
N GLY A 224 -6.10 20.81 -14.18
CA GLY A 224 -5.68 19.47 -14.61
C GLY A 224 -4.25 19.39 -15.17
N THR A 225 -3.43 20.45 -15.05
CA THR A 225 -2.03 20.48 -15.51
C THR A 225 -1.05 19.89 -14.51
N GLN A 226 -1.46 19.64 -13.26
CA GLN A 226 -0.63 18.98 -12.26
C GLN A 226 -0.21 17.59 -12.74
N THR A 227 1.07 17.23 -12.50
CA THR A 227 1.64 15.98 -12.98
C THR A 227 1.88 14.98 -11.88
N ARG A 228 1.61 13.72 -12.19
CA ARG A 228 1.90 12.55 -11.34
C ARG A 228 2.41 11.42 -12.21
N ALA A 229 3.34 10.63 -11.70
CA ALA A 229 3.61 9.33 -12.26
C ALA A 229 2.68 8.30 -11.61
N PHE A 230 2.00 7.50 -12.42
CA PHE A 230 1.02 6.52 -11.99
C PHE A 230 1.60 5.11 -12.08
N SER A 231 1.70 4.43 -10.96
CA SER A 231 2.36 3.14 -10.82
C SER A 231 1.34 2.00 -10.82
N TYR A 232 1.43 1.09 -11.78
CA TYR A 232 0.55 -0.08 -11.76
C TYR A 232 0.92 -1.02 -10.61
N ILE A 233 -0.06 -1.69 -10.05
CA ILE A 233 0.07 -2.46 -8.81
C ILE A 233 1.16 -3.53 -8.86
N ASP A 234 1.34 -4.24 -9.97
CA ASP A 234 2.35 -5.31 -10.09
C ASP A 234 3.79 -4.75 -10.04
N ASP A 235 4.00 -3.53 -10.55
CA ASP A 235 5.31 -2.85 -10.50
C ASP A 235 5.72 -2.50 -9.05
N VAL A 236 4.77 -2.52 -8.12
CA VAL A 236 4.95 -2.17 -6.70
C VAL A 236 4.86 -3.40 -5.81
N ALA A 237 3.82 -4.21 -5.94
CA ALA A 237 3.55 -5.32 -5.03
C ALA A 237 4.55 -6.47 -5.17
N ILE A 238 5.01 -6.76 -6.39
CA ILE A 238 5.97 -7.85 -6.65
C ILE A 238 7.32 -7.59 -5.95
N PRO A 239 7.98 -6.42 -6.13
CA PRO A 239 9.21 -6.12 -5.41
C PRO A 239 9.03 -6.08 -3.89
N ILE A 240 7.90 -5.55 -3.37
CA ILE A 240 7.60 -5.55 -1.94
C ILE A 240 7.55 -6.99 -1.40
N ALA A 241 6.85 -7.90 -2.08
CA ALA A 241 6.77 -9.29 -1.63
C ALA A 241 8.12 -10.01 -1.69
N LYS A 242 8.88 -9.82 -2.78
CA LYS A 242 10.14 -10.54 -3.06
C LYS A 242 11.36 -9.98 -2.35
N CYS A 243 11.30 -8.79 -1.74
CA CYS A 243 12.48 -8.15 -1.13
C CYS A 243 13.16 -9.00 -0.06
N VAL A 244 12.42 -9.84 0.65
CA VAL A 244 12.96 -10.71 1.70
C VAL A 244 13.91 -11.80 1.16
N ASP A 245 13.84 -12.12 -0.13
CA ASP A 245 14.74 -13.03 -0.82
C ASP A 245 15.94 -12.32 -1.46
N VAL A 246 16.05 -10.98 -1.31
CA VAL A 246 17.10 -10.15 -1.88
C VAL A 246 17.94 -9.53 -0.75
N PRO A 247 19.04 -10.16 -0.30
CA PRO A 247 19.82 -9.66 0.85
C PRO A 247 20.34 -8.23 0.69
N ALA A 248 20.60 -7.78 -0.54
CA ALA A 248 21.04 -6.42 -0.83
C ALA A 248 19.96 -5.34 -0.60
N SER A 249 18.71 -5.74 -0.35
CA SER A 249 17.62 -4.82 -0.02
C SER A 249 17.51 -4.53 1.48
N TYR A 250 18.15 -5.34 2.33
CA TYR A 250 17.99 -5.24 3.78
C TYR A 250 18.61 -3.96 4.31
N ASN A 251 17.86 -3.29 5.19
CA ASN A 251 18.21 -2.03 5.86
C ASN A 251 18.32 -0.85 4.90
N GLU A 252 17.60 -0.94 3.78
CA GLU A 252 17.59 0.05 2.71
C GLU A 252 16.19 0.64 2.49
N VAL A 253 16.19 1.84 1.87
CA VAL A 253 14.98 2.56 1.46
C VAL A 253 14.94 2.57 -0.07
N PHE A 254 13.76 2.36 -0.64
CA PHE A 254 13.54 2.35 -2.10
C PHE A 254 12.34 3.19 -2.48
N ASN A 255 12.52 4.11 -3.40
CA ASN A 255 11.41 4.62 -4.19
C ASN A 255 10.95 3.53 -5.15
N ILE A 256 9.64 3.36 -5.31
CA ILE A 256 9.11 2.31 -6.18
C ILE A 256 7.87 2.80 -6.93
N GLY A 257 7.83 2.51 -8.23
CA GLY A 257 6.73 2.91 -9.10
C GLY A 257 7.14 3.12 -10.54
N ALA A 258 6.38 3.94 -11.26
CA ALA A 258 6.62 4.27 -12.67
C ALA A 258 7.33 5.62 -12.82
N ASP A 259 8.23 5.72 -13.81
CA ASP A 259 9.07 6.90 -14.04
C ASP A 259 8.35 8.01 -14.83
N LYS A 260 7.41 7.62 -15.70
CA LYS A 260 6.79 8.57 -16.63
C LYS A 260 5.67 9.39 -15.98
N PRO A 261 5.82 10.72 -15.84
CA PRO A 261 4.74 11.57 -15.35
C PRO A 261 3.70 11.84 -16.45
N TYR A 262 2.45 12.01 -16.02
CA TYR A 262 1.31 12.41 -16.84
C TYR A 262 0.56 13.55 -16.14
N THR A 263 -0.05 14.44 -16.91
CA THR A 263 -1.01 15.39 -16.36
C THR A 263 -2.31 14.69 -15.96
N VAL A 264 -3.11 15.31 -15.09
CA VAL A 264 -4.46 14.78 -14.79
C VAL A 264 -5.34 14.83 -16.05
N ASN A 265 -5.13 15.80 -16.95
CA ASN A 265 -5.83 15.87 -18.22
C ASN A 265 -5.46 14.69 -19.13
N ASP A 266 -4.17 14.32 -19.24
CA ASP A 266 -3.73 13.12 -20.00
C ASP A 266 -4.39 11.86 -19.43
N LEU A 267 -4.38 11.72 -18.09
CA LEU A 267 -5.04 10.61 -17.42
C LEU A 267 -6.53 10.54 -17.76
N THR A 268 -7.23 11.69 -17.72
CA THR A 268 -8.65 11.76 -18.08
C THR A 268 -8.88 11.23 -19.50
N GLY A 269 -8.04 11.62 -20.44
CA GLY A 269 -8.10 11.14 -21.83
C GLY A 269 -7.94 9.62 -21.94
N VAL A 270 -6.95 9.05 -21.24
CA VAL A 270 -6.70 7.59 -21.25
C VAL A 270 -7.87 6.81 -20.64
N VAL A 271 -8.37 7.24 -19.47
CA VAL A 271 -9.50 6.56 -18.81
C VAL A 271 -10.78 6.64 -19.65
N CYS A 272 -11.11 7.83 -20.19
CA CYS A 272 -12.30 7.98 -21.02
C CYS A 272 -12.22 7.16 -22.33
N ALA A 273 -11.04 7.13 -22.97
CA ALA A 273 -10.83 6.33 -24.19
C ALA A 273 -11.05 4.83 -23.92
N ASP A 274 -10.54 4.29 -22.80
CA ASP A 274 -10.73 2.89 -22.43
C ASP A 274 -12.22 2.57 -22.15
N PHE A 275 -12.95 3.50 -21.51
CA PHE A 275 -14.37 3.34 -21.27
C PHE A 275 -15.24 3.57 -22.50
N GLY A 276 -14.68 4.10 -23.62
CA GLY A 276 -15.42 4.45 -24.82
C GLY A 276 -16.38 5.63 -24.65
N VAL A 277 -16.05 6.57 -23.75
CA VAL A 277 -16.88 7.74 -23.46
C VAL A 277 -16.16 9.04 -23.78
N THR A 278 -16.91 10.09 -24.10
CA THR A 278 -16.36 11.44 -24.20
C THR A 278 -16.15 12.03 -22.81
N ALA A 279 -15.02 12.70 -22.59
CA ALA A 279 -14.71 13.34 -21.32
C ALA A 279 -15.71 14.48 -21.02
N ASP A 280 -16.48 14.34 -19.93
CA ASP A 280 -17.31 15.40 -19.37
C ASP A 280 -16.74 15.77 -17.98
N ILE A 281 -16.02 16.89 -17.91
CA ILE A 281 -15.20 17.27 -16.77
C ILE A 281 -15.83 18.44 -16.01
N ASN A 282 -15.86 18.33 -14.71
CA ASN A 282 -16.18 19.41 -13.78
C ASN A 282 -14.91 19.87 -13.09
N TYR A 283 -14.38 21.02 -13.49
CA TYR A 283 -13.22 21.64 -12.86
C TYR A 283 -13.63 22.37 -11.59
N LEU A 284 -13.01 22.00 -10.46
CA LEU A 284 -13.21 22.62 -9.16
C LEU A 284 -12.00 23.48 -8.78
N SER A 285 -12.17 24.32 -7.74
CA SER A 285 -11.06 25.13 -7.22
C SER A 285 -9.86 24.26 -6.87
N ALA A 286 -8.66 24.74 -7.17
CA ALA A 286 -7.42 24.05 -6.88
C ALA A 286 -7.31 23.74 -5.36
N ARG A 287 -6.75 22.59 -5.05
CA ARG A 287 -6.39 22.21 -3.68
C ARG A 287 -4.99 22.71 -3.35
N ASN A 288 -4.69 22.83 -2.07
CA ASN A 288 -3.30 23.01 -1.63
C ASN A 288 -2.58 21.66 -1.70
N GLU A 289 -2.03 21.35 -2.86
CA GLU A 289 -1.27 20.12 -3.12
C GLU A 289 -0.02 20.41 -3.95
N VAL A 290 0.94 19.49 -3.93
CA VAL A 290 2.16 19.60 -4.75
C VAL A 290 1.81 19.55 -6.23
N MET A 291 2.27 20.54 -7.02
CA MET A 291 1.96 20.62 -8.46
C MET A 291 2.57 19.46 -9.24
N HIS A 292 3.82 19.13 -8.96
CA HIS A 292 4.54 18.04 -9.63
C HIS A 292 5.10 17.09 -8.60
N ALA A 293 4.77 15.79 -8.68
CA ALA A 293 5.27 14.77 -7.77
C ALA A 293 5.60 13.48 -8.52
N TYR A 294 6.89 13.16 -8.62
CA TYR A 294 7.44 11.93 -9.15
C TYR A 294 8.83 11.66 -8.57
N SER A 295 9.24 10.40 -8.53
CA SER A 295 10.50 9.96 -7.95
C SER A 295 11.37 9.23 -8.98
N ASP A 296 12.67 9.14 -8.70
CA ASP A 296 13.62 8.27 -9.39
C ASP A 296 13.54 6.86 -8.81
N HIS A 297 13.60 5.83 -9.66
CA HIS A 297 13.51 4.42 -9.27
C HIS A 297 14.76 3.62 -9.65
N THR A 298 15.84 4.29 -10.05
CA THR A 298 17.09 3.66 -10.50
C THR A 298 17.62 2.65 -9.50
N LYS A 299 17.57 2.97 -8.20
CA LYS A 299 18.00 2.06 -7.11
C LYS A 299 17.15 0.79 -7.06
N ALA A 300 15.83 0.92 -7.12
CA ALA A 300 14.91 -0.22 -7.12
C ALA A 300 15.10 -1.09 -8.38
N HIS A 301 15.23 -0.47 -9.54
CA HIS A 301 15.51 -1.19 -10.80
C HIS A 301 16.79 -2.02 -10.73
N HIS A 302 17.85 -1.45 -10.16
CA HIS A 302 19.14 -2.16 -10.02
C HIS A 302 19.04 -3.34 -9.06
N ILE A 303 18.38 -3.19 -7.93
CA ILE A 303 18.31 -4.20 -6.86
C ILE A 303 17.29 -5.30 -7.18
N PHE A 304 16.14 -4.95 -7.74
CA PHE A 304 15.04 -5.91 -7.97
C PHE A 304 14.91 -6.35 -9.43
N GLY A 305 15.72 -5.82 -10.34
CA GLY A 305 15.65 -6.14 -11.76
C GLY A 305 14.35 -5.64 -12.43
N THR A 306 13.74 -4.59 -11.89
CA THR A 306 12.50 -3.99 -12.41
C THR A 306 12.88 -2.88 -13.38
N GLY A 307 12.69 -3.00 -14.67
CA GLY A 307 13.05 -1.97 -15.65
C GLY A 307 11.96 -1.68 -16.69
N ASN A 308 10.96 -2.54 -16.75
CA ASN A 308 9.86 -2.43 -17.70
C ASN A 308 8.55 -2.24 -16.94
N SER A 309 8.25 -1.00 -16.55
CA SER A 309 6.97 -0.68 -15.92
C SER A 309 5.81 -0.86 -16.92
N ILE A 310 4.66 -1.30 -16.40
CA ILE A 310 3.43 -1.42 -17.18
C ILE A 310 2.99 -0.03 -17.63
N SER A 311 2.67 0.13 -18.94
CA SER A 311 2.22 1.41 -19.46
C SER A 311 0.90 1.85 -18.83
N LEU A 312 0.66 3.18 -18.75
CA LEU A 312 -0.59 3.71 -18.21
C LEU A 312 -1.80 3.14 -18.96
N GLN A 313 -1.72 3.02 -20.27
CA GLN A 313 -2.80 2.48 -21.11
C GLN A 313 -3.11 1.01 -20.77
N GLU A 314 -2.08 0.19 -20.64
CA GLU A 314 -2.24 -1.23 -20.29
C GLU A 314 -2.78 -1.40 -18.87
N GLY A 315 -2.22 -0.70 -17.89
CA GLY A 315 -2.69 -0.77 -16.50
C GLY A 315 -4.13 -0.27 -16.35
N ILE A 316 -4.52 0.80 -17.06
CA ILE A 316 -5.91 1.28 -17.10
C ILE A 316 -6.83 0.22 -17.70
N ALA A 317 -6.45 -0.42 -18.81
CA ALA A 317 -7.26 -1.48 -19.42
C ALA A 317 -7.48 -2.68 -18.47
N ARG A 318 -6.43 -3.11 -17.75
CA ARG A 318 -6.55 -4.18 -16.74
C ARG A 318 -7.47 -3.78 -15.57
N MET A 319 -7.22 -2.60 -14.99
CA MET A 319 -8.01 -2.10 -13.87
C MET A 319 -9.47 -1.86 -14.26
N SER A 320 -9.74 -1.33 -15.44
CA SER A 320 -11.11 -1.05 -15.91
C SER A 320 -11.91 -2.34 -16.17
N ALA A 321 -11.25 -3.37 -16.71
CA ALA A 321 -11.88 -4.70 -16.87
C ALA A 321 -12.30 -5.27 -15.50
N TRP A 322 -11.47 -5.12 -14.48
CA TRP A 322 -11.80 -5.49 -13.11
C TRP A 322 -12.92 -4.59 -12.55
N ALA A 323 -12.83 -3.25 -12.71
CA ALA A 323 -13.82 -2.31 -12.21
C ALA A 323 -15.23 -2.55 -12.79
N ARG A 324 -15.33 -2.85 -14.08
CA ARG A 324 -16.61 -3.22 -14.73
C ARG A 324 -17.20 -4.50 -14.14
N ARG A 325 -16.36 -5.48 -13.77
CA ARG A 325 -16.81 -6.74 -13.18
C ARG A 325 -17.35 -6.57 -11.76
N VAL A 326 -16.69 -5.77 -10.94
CA VAL A 326 -17.09 -5.52 -9.53
C VAL A 326 -18.18 -4.45 -9.41
N GLY A 327 -18.36 -3.63 -10.44
CA GLY A 327 -19.34 -2.55 -10.47
C GLY A 327 -18.96 -1.32 -9.65
N ALA A 328 -19.79 -0.28 -9.72
CA ALA A 328 -19.58 0.94 -8.94
C ALA A 328 -19.71 0.67 -7.44
N ARG A 329 -18.77 1.20 -6.66
CA ARG A 329 -18.77 1.05 -5.19
C ARG A 329 -19.11 2.36 -4.49
N GLN A 330 -19.84 2.26 -3.38
CA GLN A 330 -20.03 3.40 -2.46
C GLN A 330 -19.16 3.17 -1.24
N SER A 331 -18.24 4.10 -0.99
CA SER A 331 -17.44 4.09 0.23
C SER A 331 -18.19 4.71 1.39
N LYS A 332 -17.86 4.26 2.58
CA LYS A 332 -18.24 4.97 3.80
C LYS A 332 -17.60 6.37 3.78
N ILE A 333 -18.35 7.37 4.20
CA ILE A 333 -17.82 8.69 4.46
C ILE A 333 -17.04 8.62 5.77
N PHE A 334 -15.90 9.28 5.84
CA PHE A 334 -15.14 9.38 7.08
C PHE A 334 -15.89 10.32 8.04
N ASP A 335 -16.39 9.77 9.14
CA ASP A 335 -17.32 10.47 10.03
C ASP A 335 -16.60 11.31 11.09
N ASN A 336 -15.36 10.91 11.45
CA ASN A 336 -14.65 11.49 12.58
C ASN A 336 -13.69 12.60 12.12
N ILE A 337 -14.24 13.70 11.57
CA ILE A 337 -13.45 14.90 11.26
C ILE A 337 -13.16 15.65 12.55
N GLU A 338 -11.86 15.80 12.88
CA GLU A 338 -11.39 16.43 14.10
C GLU A 338 -11.26 17.96 13.96
N ILE A 339 -10.88 18.44 12.77
CA ILE A 339 -10.72 19.86 12.46
C ILE A 339 -11.57 20.19 11.23
N ARG A 340 -12.51 21.13 11.38
CA ARG A 340 -13.44 21.52 10.30
C ARG A 340 -13.02 22.82 9.60
N GLU A 341 -12.09 23.58 10.20
CA GLU A 341 -11.57 24.79 9.59
C GLU A 341 -10.85 24.47 8.28
N LYS A 342 -11.21 25.17 7.20
CA LYS A 342 -10.68 24.96 5.84
C LYS A 342 -10.93 23.56 5.24
N LEU A 343 -11.87 22.79 5.82
CA LEU A 343 -12.30 21.53 5.23
C LEU A 343 -12.92 21.77 3.85
N PRO A 344 -12.49 21.08 2.78
CA PRO A 344 -13.08 21.24 1.46
C PRO A 344 -14.59 21.00 1.46
N ASP A 345 -15.37 21.85 0.76
CA ASP A 345 -16.85 21.78 0.75
C ASP A 345 -17.40 20.41 0.35
N GLY A 346 -16.73 19.70 -0.56
CA GLY A 346 -17.09 18.34 -0.98
C GLY A 346 -16.95 17.27 0.12
N TRP A 347 -16.27 17.58 1.22
CA TRP A 347 -16.02 16.67 2.37
C TRP A 347 -16.87 17.05 3.60
N ASN A 348 -17.52 18.21 3.60
CA ASN A 348 -18.36 18.67 4.71
C ASN A 348 -19.78 18.08 4.61
N ILE A 349 -20.13 17.17 5.52
CA ILE A 349 -21.40 16.42 5.52
C ILE A 349 -22.57 17.33 5.95
N GLU A 350 -22.34 18.27 6.86
CA GLU A 350 -23.40 19.10 7.46
C GLU A 350 -24.00 20.13 6.47
N LYS A 351 -23.16 20.66 5.55
CA LYS A 351 -23.68 21.57 4.49
C LYS A 351 -24.67 20.89 3.55
N LYS A 352 -24.57 19.57 3.33
CA LYS A 352 -25.49 18.85 2.44
C LYS A 352 -26.85 18.56 3.04
N VAL A 353 -27.01 18.63 4.37
CA VAL A 353 -28.27 18.42 5.06
C VAL A 353 -29.08 19.72 5.07
N THR A 354 -28.41 20.88 5.19
CA THR A 354 -29.07 22.21 5.20
C THR A 354 -29.50 22.71 3.81
N GLU A 355 -28.89 22.22 2.72
CA GLU A 355 -29.33 22.57 1.35
C GLU A 355 -30.51 21.73 0.83
N LYS A 356 -31.02 20.77 1.61
CA LYS A 356 -32.16 19.91 1.27
C LYS A 356 -33.44 20.18 2.12
N ILE A 357 -33.42 21.22 2.92
CA ILE A 357 -34.58 21.79 3.63
C ILE A 357 -34.90 23.16 3.04
#